data_885642c9bcf5062eadad612a4afa301f
#
_entry.id   885642c9bcf5062eadad612a4afa301f
#
_cell.length_a   1.000
_cell.length_b   1.000
_cell.length_c   1.000
_cell.angle_alpha   90.00
_cell.angle_beta   90.00
_cell.angle_gamma   90.00
#
_symmetry.space_group_name_H-M   'P 1'
#
loop_
_entity.id
_entity.type
_entity.pdbx_description
1 polymer ?
#
loop_
_entity_poly.entity_id
_entity_poly.type
_entity_poly.pdbx_seq_one_letter_code
_entity_poly.pdbx_strand_id
1 'polypeptide(L)'
;VPGGAVADVARELGPLGDRVVIDATNLVGATLPDGRNPALLREATQSPHVVKAFNTTGFENMRDPRYADQAIDMFVAGASSHAKQVVTDLAQSLGFDQVWDLGGDEAIPLLEALALVWIRLAIVQKQGRGLGLKLLRR
;
A
#
# COMPACT_ATOMS: atom_id res chain seq x y z
N VAL A 1 -5.46 6.27 8.10
CA VAL A 1 -5.39 7.73 8.01
C VAL A 1 -5.79 8.12 6.59
N PRO A 2 -6.64 9.14 6.37
CA PRO A 2 -6.89 9.67 5.04
C PRO A 2 -5.61 10.21 4.40
N GLY A 3 -5.43 9.98 3.09
CA GLY A 3 -4.21 10.37 2.39
C GLY A 3 -3.85 11.85 2.49
N GLY A 4 -4.83 12.73 2.63
CA GLY A 4 -4.62 14.17 2.84
C GLY A 4 -4.04 14.55 4.21
N ALA A 5 -4.08 13.66 5.21
CA ALA A 5 -3.55 13.89 6.55
C ALA A 5 -2.12 13.34 6.74
N VAL A 6 -1.52 12.77 5.72
CA VAL A 6 -0.19 12.11 5.81
C VAL A 6 0.88 13.08 6.31
N ALA A 7 0.89 14.31 5.81
CA ALA A 7 1.89 15.30 6.21
C ALA A 7 1.79 15.69 7.71
N ASP A 8 0.57 15.76 8.25
CA ASP A 8 0.35 16.09 9.66
C ASP A 8 0.75 14.92 10.56
N VAL A 9 0.34 13.71 10.21
CA VAL A 9 0.72 12.49 10.93
C VAL A 9 2.24 12.29 10.91
N ALA A 10 2.89 12.51 9.76
CA ALA A 10 4.33 12.38 9.64
C ALA A 10 5.09 13.37 10.55
N ARG A 11 4.58 14.61 10.67
CA ARG A 11 5.15 15.59 11.59
C ARG A 11 4.97 15.19 13.06
N GLU A 12 3.81 14.63 13.43
CA GLU A 12 3.55 14.13 14.78
C GLU A 12 4.43 12.95 15.15
N LEU A 13 4.72 12.06 14.20
CA LEU A 13 5.62 10.92 14.41
C LEU A 13 7.07 11.38 14.70
N GLY A 14 7.49 12.49 14.09
CA GLY A 14 8.85 13.00 14.20
C GLY A 14 9.91 12.03 13.65
N PRO A 15 11.19 12.24 13.99
CA PRO A 15 12.29 11.41 13.48
C PRO A 15 12.16 9.95 13.91
N LEU A 16 12.17 9.04 12.94
CA LEU A 16 12.09 7.59 13.14
C LEU A 16 13.43 6.86 12.86
N GLY A 17 14.42 7.54 12.27
CA GLY A 17 15.71 6.95 11.92
C GLY A 17 15.53 5.79 10.94
N ASP A 18 16.15 4.65 11.23
CA ASP A 18 16.15 3.47 10.35
C ASP A 18 14.87 2.62 10.41
N ARG A 19 13.82 3.09 11.06
CA ARG A 19 12.55 2.36 11.11
C ARG A 19 11.86 2.36 9.75
N VAL A 20 11.28 1.22 9.37
CA VAL A 20 10.46 1.10 8.16
C VAL A 20 9.13 1.82 8.36
N VAL A 21 8.79 2.67 7.41
CA VAL A 21 7.51 3.41 7.35
C VAL A 21 6.68 2.83 6.21
N ILE A 22 5.55 2.23 6.55
CA ILE A 22 4.61 1.68 5.57
C ILE A 22 3.50 2.69 5.33
N ASP A 23 3.42 3.21 4.11
CA ASP A 23 2.32 4.07 3.67
C ASP A 23 1.18 3.22 3.08
N ALA A 24 0.14 3.00 3.86
CA ALA A 24 -1.07 2.29 3.44
C ALA A 24 -2.21 3.26 3.05
N THR A 25 -1.94 4.54 2.88
CA THR A 25 -2.97 5.53 2.56
C THR A 25 -3.32 5.54 1.07
N ASN A 26 -4.47 6.11 0.74
CA ASN A 26 -4.87 6.39 -0.63
C ASN A 26 -5.29 7.85 -0.74
N LEU A 27 -4.81 8.53 -1.79
CA LEU A 27 -5.33 9.83 -2.19
C LEU A 27 -6.59 9.61 -3.02
N VAL A 28 -7.75 9.79 -2.38
CA VAL A 28 -9.05 9.66 -3.03
C VAL A 28 -9.54 11.06 -3.42
N GLY A 29 -9.62 11.34 -4.71
CA GLY A 29 -10.06 12.63 -5.22
C GLY A 29 -10.35 12.60 -6.73
N ALA A 30 -10.59 13.78 -7.30
CA ALA A 30 -10.93 13.93 -8.74
C ALA A 30 -9.71 13.80 -9.67
N THR A 31 -8.49 13.87 -9.15
CA THR A 31 -7.24 13.76 -9.91
C THR A 31 -6.54 12.44 -9.60
N LEU A 32 -5.79 11.95 -10.57
CA LEU A 32 -4.94 10.77 -10.36
C LEU A 32 -3.86 11.09 -9.31
N PRO A 33 -3.47 10.08 -8.50
CA PRO A 33 -2.41 10.23 -7.51
C PRO A 33 -1.09 10.69 -8.13
N ASP A 34 -0.39 11.59 -7.48
CA ASP A 34 0.90 12.12 -7.92
C ASP A 34 2.12 11.48 -7.23
N GLY A 35 1.87 10.55 -6.31
CA GLY A 35 2.92 9.79 -5.63
C GLY A 35 3.79 10.60 -4.66
N ARG A 36 3.38 11.80 -4.23
CA ARG A 36 4.21 12.70 -3.39
C ARG A 36 4.35 12.25 -1.93
N ASN A 37 3.44 11.42 -1.41
CA ASN A 37 3.43 11.03 0.00
C ASN A 37 4.76 10.43 0.51
N PRO A 38 5.46 9.55 -0.22
CA PRO A 38 6.72 9.00 0.27
C PRO A 38 7.83 10.04 0.49
N ALA A 39 7.90 11.07 -0.35
CA ALA A 39 8.86 12.16 -0.16
C ALA A 39 8.54 12.95 1.11
N LEU A 40 7.26 13.28 1.34
CA LEU A 40 6.81 13.94 2.56
C LEU A 40 7.09 13.09 3.81
N LEU A 41 6.85 11.79 3.74
CA LEU A 41 7.13 10.87 4.84
C LEU A 41 8.62 10.80 5.15
N ARG A 42 9.49 10.66 4.15
CA ARG A 42 10.95 10.65 4.35
C ARG A 42 11.44 11.95 4.98
N GLU A 43 10.98 13.09 4.49
CA GLU A 43 11.36 14.40 5.03
C GLU A 43 10.95 14.55 6.50
N ALA A 44 9.69 14.26 6.82
CA ALA A 44 9.17 14.47 8.17
C ALA A 44 9.66 13.43 9.18
N THR A 45 9.80 12.16 8.78
CA THR A 45 10.24 11.08 9.68
C THR A 45 11.75 10.85 9.67
N GLN A 46 12.48 11.49 8.75
CA GLN A 46 13.90 11.27 8.56
C GLN A 46 14.27 9.78 8.35
N SER A 47 13.32 8.96 7.92
CA SER A 47 13.57 7.57 7.58
C SER A 47 13.77 7.41 6.07
N PRO A 48 14.87 6.77 5.62
CA PRO A 48 15.04 6.41 4.22
C PRO A 48 14.16 5.22 3.78
N HIS A 49 13.58 4.51 4.74
CA HIS A 49 12.89 3.23 4.55
C HIS A 49 11.36 3.40 4.45
N VAL A 50 10.92 4.21 3.47
CA VAL A 50 9.50 4.38 3.17
C VAL A 50 9.08 3.46 2.04
N VAL A 51 7.95 2.75 2.21
CA VAL A 51 7.38 1.83 1.22
C VAL A 51 5.86 2.00 1.17
N LYS A 52 5.31 1.99 -0.04
CA LYS A 52 3.87 1.95 -0.29
C LYS A 52 3.40 0.51 -0.33
N ALA A 53 2.45 0.15 0.52
CA ALA A 53 1.87 -1.19 0.57
C ALA A 53 0.55 -1.20 1.34
N PHE A 54 -0.19 -2.29 1.29
CA PHE A 54 -1.46 -2.49 2.00
C PHE A 54 -2.56 -1.48 1.62
N ASN A 55 -2.41 -0.79 0.51
CA ASN A 55 -3.34 0.24 0.05
C ASN A 55 -4.35 -0.25 -1.00
N THR A 56 -4.17 -1.47 -1.55
CA THR A 56 -4.95 -2.01 -2.68
C THR A 56 -6.13 -2.88 -2.27
N THR A 57 -6.45 -2.95 -0.99
CA THR A 57 -7.55 -3.77 -0.47
C THR A 57 -8.15 -3.18 0.81
N GLY A 58 -9.30 -3.69 1.25
CA GLY A 58 -9.91 -3.34 2.52
C GLY A 58 -9.19 -3.99 3.72
N PHE A 59 -9.33 -3.41 4.91
CA PHE A 59 -8.71 -3.95 6.12
C PHE A 59 -9.21 -5.36 6.46
N GLU A 60 -10.42 -5.69 6.07
CA GLU A 60 -11.02 -7.01 6.25
C GLU A 60 -10.17 -8.08 5.56
N ASN A 61 -9.73 -7.78 4.34
CA ASN A 61 -8.91 -8.66 3.52
C ASN A 61 -7.43 -8.68 3.97
N MET A 62 -6.97 -7.63 4.68
CA MET A 62 -5.65 -7.65 5.33
C MET A 62 -5.64 -8.58 6.54
N ARG A 63 -6.77 -8.65 7.25
CA ARG A 63 -6.94 -9.53 8.41
C ARG A 63 -7.04 -11.00 8.03
N ASP A 64 -7.71 -11.29 6.91
CA ASP A 64 -7.78 -12.63 6.33
C ASP A 64 -7.75 -12.52 4.80
N PRO A 65 -6.57 -12.71 4.17
CA PRO A 65 -6.41 -12.59 2.73
C PRO A 65 -6.85 -13.84 1.96
N ARG A 66 -7.44 -14.83 2.61
CA ARG A 66 -7.83 -16.10 2.00
C ARG A 66 -9.25 -16.06 1.48
N TYR A 67 -9.43 -16.61 0.29
CA TYR A 67 -10.69 -16.73 -0.43
C TYR A 67 -10.86 -18.19 -0.87
N ALA A 68 -11.61 -18.98 -0.12
CA ALA A 68 -11.76 -20.41 -0.32
C ALA A 68 -10.38 -21.11 -0.40
N ASP A 69 -9.97 -21.54 -1.59
CA ASP A 69 -8.74 -22.27 -1.86
C ASP A 69 -7.57 -21.37 -2.31
N GLN A 70 -7.77 -20.06 -2.42
CA GLN A 70 -6.77 -19.11 -2.89
C GLN A 70 -6.58 -17.97 -1.89
N ALA A 71 -5.36 -17.43 -1.83
CA ALA A 71 -5.09 -16.16 -1.17
C ALA A 71 -4.85 -15.05 -2.20
N ILE A 72 -5.18 -13.83 -1.83
CA ILE A 72 -4.91 -12.65 -2.65
C ILE A 72 -3.44 -12.25 -2.59
N ASP A 73 -3.03 -11.41 -3.53
CA ASP A 73 -1.67 -10.90 -3.62
C ASP A 73 -1.54 -9.53 -2.95
N MET A 74 -0.32 -9.24 -2.49
CA MET A 74 0.10 -7.92 -2.04
C MET A 74 0.91 -7.23 -3.14
N PHE A 75 0.82 -5.91 -3.20
CA PHE A 75 1.59 -5.09 -4.13
C PHE A 75 2.39 -4.06 -3.34
N VAL A 76 3.65 -3.86 -3.72
CA VAL A 76 4.56 -2.93 -3.06
C VAL A 76 5.27 -2.04 -4.08
N ALA A 77 5.60 -0.82 -3.67
CA ALA A 77 6.44 0.10 -4.43
C ALA A 77 7.23 1.01 -3.49
N GLY A 78 8.42 1.36 -3.87
CA GLY A 78 9.28 2.27 -3.10
C GLY A 78 10.76 2.05 -3.36
N ALA A 79 11.57 3.06 -3.08
CA ALA A 79 13.01 3.04 -3.37
C ALA A 79 13.80 2.13 -2.41
N SER A 80 13.29 1.85 -1.20
CA SER A 80 14.00 1.06 -0.20
C SER A 80 13.78 -0.44 -0.38
N SER A 81 14.79 -1.16 -0.85
CA SER A 81 14.76 -2.63 -0.93
C SER A 81 14.60 -3.28 0.45
N HIS A 82 15.21 -2.70 1.49
CA HIS A 82 15.04 -3.17 2.87
C HIS A 82 13.57 -3.06 3.31
N ALA A 83 12.92 -1.92 3.10
CA ALA A 83 11.52 -1.75 3.47
C ALA A 83 10.59 -2.70 2.68
N LYS A 84 10.86 -2.91 1.39
CA LYS A 84 10.11 -3.87 0.58
C LYS A 84 10.27 -5.31 1.08
N GLN A 85 11.46 -5.70 1.52
CA GLN A 85 11.67 -7.04 2.11
C GLN A 85 10.89 -7.20 3.41
N VAL A 86 10.95 -6.21 4.32
CA VAL A 86 10.16 -6.25 5.56
C VAL A 86 8.67 -6.39 5.30
N VAL A 87 8.14 -5.66 4.29
CA VAL A 87 6.73 -5.77 3.90
C VAL A 87 6.42 -7.13 3.28
N THR A 88 7.34 -7.68 2.50
CA THR A 88 7.17 -9.03 1.91
C THR A 88 7.03 -10.08 3.01
N ASP A 89 7.92 -10.08 3.98
CA ASP A 89 7.89 -11.02 5.11
C ASP A 89 6.60 -10.84 5.94
N LEU A 90 6.19 -9.60 6.18
CA LEU A 90 4.95 -9.28 6.88
C LEU A 90 3.72 -9.79 6.12
N ALA A 91 3.61 -9.49 4.83
CA ALA A 91 2.48 -9.91 4.00
C ALA A 91 2.37 -11.44 3.95
N GLN A 92 3.49 -12.14 3.78
CA GLN A 92 3.51 -13.61 3.81
C GLN A 92 3.08 -14.16 5.17
N SER A 93 3.52 -13.56 6.27
CA SER A 93 3.11 -13.96 7.62
C SER A 93 1.61 -13.76 7.87
N LEU A 94 0.99 -12.79 7.20
CA LEU A 94 -0.45 -12.54 7.24
C LEU A 94 -1.25 -13.49 6.32
N GLY A 95 -0.58 -14.25 5.45
CA GLY A 95 -1.19 -15.24 4.58
C GLY A 95 -1.50 -14.76 3.17
N PHE A 96 -0.95 -13.62 2.72
CA PHE A 96 -0.95 -13.25 1.30
C PHE A 96 -0.15 -14.27 0.49
N ASP A 97 -0.56 -14.53 -0.76
CA ASP A 97 0.09 -15.54 -1.60
C ASP A 97 1.39 -15.00 -2.21
N GLN A 98 1.30 -14.00 -3.05
CA GLN A 98 2.45 -13.37 -3.69
C GLN A 98 2.59 -11.92 -3.28
N VAL A 99 3.83 -11.41 -3.25
CA VAL A 99 4.11 -9.99 -3.11
C VAL A 99 4.77 -9.50 -4.40
N TRP A 100 4.08 -8.61 -5.10
CA TRP A 100 4.50 -8.05 -6.38
C TRP A 100 5.20 -6.71 -6.16
N ASP A 101 6.51 -6.67 -6.43
CA ASP A 101 7.29 -5.44 -6.42
C ASP A 101 7.11 -4.70 -7.75
N LEU A 102 6.48 -3.53 -7.71
CA LEU A 102 6.23 -2.70 -8.90
C LEU A 102 7.41 -1.79 -9.26
N GLY A 103 8.44 -1.70 -8.41
CA GLY A 103 9.60 -0.86 -8.64
C GLY A 103 9.84 0.17 -7.55
N GLY A 104 10.49 1.27 -7.94
CA GLY A 104 10.82 2.38 -7.05
C GLY A 104 9.66 3.33 -6.78
N ASP A 105 10.00 4.54 -6.35
CA ASP A 105 8.99 5.57 -6.04
C ASP A 105 8.18 6.00 -7.28
N GLU A 106 8.75 5.85 -8.47
CA GLU A 106 8.08 6.13 -9.75
C GLU A 106 6.87 5.22 -10.00
N ALA A 107 6.81 4.06 -9.36
CA ALA A 107 5.70 3.11 -9.47
C ALA A 107 4.57 3.37 -8.46
N ILE A 108 4.76 4.23 -7.48
CA ILE A 108 3.76 4.52 -6.45
C ILE A 108 2.45 5.06 -7.03
N PRO A 109 2.45 5.97 -8.03
CA PRO A 109 1.20 6.39 -8.66
C PRO A 109 0.40 5.25 -9.29
N LEU A 110 1.09 4.23 -9.85
CA LEU A 110 0.43 3.04 -10.41
C LEU A 110 -0.24 2.21 -9.31
N LEU A 111 0.45 2.06 -8.18
CA LEU A 111 -0.09 1.32 -7.03
C LEU A 111 -1.30 2.03 -6.41
N GLU A 112 -1.28 3.34 -6.35
CA GLU A 112 -2.44 4.14 -5.92
C GLU A 112 -3.58 4.08 -6.95
N ALA A 113 -3.29 4.07 -8.25
CA ALA A 113 -4.30 3.87 -9.29
C ALA A 113 -4.96 2.49 -9.19
N LEU A 114 -4.19 1.44 -8.88
CA LEU A 114 -4.74 0.10 -8.63
C LEU A 114 -5.70 0.10 -7.43
N ALA A 115 -5.38 0.84 -6.37
CA ALA A 115 -6.30 1.02 -5.24
C ALA A 115 -7.60 1.74 -5.64
N LEU A 116 -7.54 2.73 -6.54
CA LEU A 116 -8.73 3.39 -7.06
C LEU A 116 -9.65 2.43 -7.84
N VAL A 117 -9.07 1.48 -8.58
CA VAL A 117 -9.85 0.41 -9.25
C VAL A 117 -10.60 -0.41 -8.21
N TRP A 118 -9.92 -0.86 -7.15
CA TRP A 118 -10.55 -1.60 -6.06
C TRP A 118 -11.65 -0.79 -5.39
N ILE A 119 -11.38 0.48 -5.04
CA ILE A 119 -12.37 1.39 -4.42
C ILE A 119 -13.57 1.57 -5.34
N ARG A 120 -13.36 1.74 -6.65
CA ARG A 120 -14.42 1.89 -7.64
C ARG A 120 -15.35 0.68 -7.64
N LEU A 121 -14.79 -0.51 -7.68
CA LEU A 121 -15.56 -1.76 -7.69
C LEU A 121 -16.26 -2.00 -6.35
N ALA A 122 -15.51 -1.99 -5.26
CA ALA A 122 -16.01 -2.35 -3.94
C ALA A 122 -17.06 -1.38 -3.42
N ILE A 123 -16.83 -0.07 -3.56
CA ILE A 123 -17.63 0.98 -2.93
C ILE A 123 -18.61 1.61 -3.92
N VAL A 124 -18.12 2.15 -5.04
CA VAL A 124 -18.97 2.91 -5.97
C VAL A 124 -19.90 1.99 -6.74
N GLN A 125 -19.40 0.84 -7.23
CA GLN A 125 -20.19 -0.17 -7.93
C GLN A 125 -20.88 -1.16 -6.96
N LYS A 126 -20.70 -0.97 -5.64
CA LYS A 126 -21.36 -1.75 -4.58
C LYS A 126 -21.14 -3.27 -4.69
N GLN A 127 -19.98 -3.70 -5.21
CA GLN A 127 -19.64 -5.13 -5.28
C GLN A 127 -19.24 -5.70 -3.89
N GLY A 128 -19.15 -4.83 -2.88
CA GLY A 128 -18.76 -5.20 -1.52
C GLY A 128 -17.26 -5.16 -1.29
N ARG A 129 -16.88 -5.11 -0.01
CA ARG A 129 -15.48 -4.93 0.40
C ARG A 129 -14.66 -6.23 0.42
N GLY A 130 -15.33 -7.38 0.25
CA GLY A 130 -14.70 -8.70 0.16
C GLY A 130 -14.07 -8.99 -1.21
N LEU A 131 -13.63 -7.97 -1.96
CA LEU A 131 -12.90 -8.13 -3.21
C LEU A 131 -11.40 -8.15 -2.95
N GLY A 132 -10.71 -9.13 -3.52
CA GLY A 132 -9.26 -9.24 -3.51
C GLY A 132 -8.67 -9.19 -4.92
N LEU A 133 -7.41 -8.78 -5.03
CA LEU A 133 -6.66 -8.77 -6.28
C LEU A 133 -5.69 -9.95 -6.29
N LYS A 134 -5.64 -10.67 -7.40
CA LYS A 134 -4.71 -11.77 -7.62
C LYS A 134 -4.24 -11.80 -9.06
N LEU A 135 -2.93 -11.95 -9.27
CA LEU A 135 -2.35 -12.16 -10.58
C LEU A 135 -2.18 -13.66 -10.84
N LEU A 136 -2.70 -14.12 -11.95
CA LEU A 136 -2.54 -15.49 -12.41
C LEU A 136 -1.44 -15.58 -13.43
N ARG A 137 -0.59 -16.62 -13.33
CA ARG A 137 0.41 -16.98 -14.35
C ARG A 137 0.00 -18.26 -15.04
N ARG A 138 0.34 -18.37 -16.33
CA ARG A 138 0.28 -19.62 -17.10
C ARG A 138 1.60 -20.36 -17.01
#